data_5005697f67d6990042192ead29d957cd
#
_entry.id   5005697f67d6990042192ead29d957cd
#
_cell.length_a   1.000
_cell.length_b   1.000
_cell.length_c   1.000
_cell.angle_alpha   90.00
_cell.angle_beta   90.00
_cell.angle_gamma   90.00
#
_symmetry.space_group_name_H-M   'P 1'
#
loop_
_entity.id
_entity.type
_entity.pdbx_description
1 polymer ?
#
loop_
_entity_poly.entity_id
_entity_poly.type
_entity_poly.pdbx_seq_one_letter_code
_entity_poly.pdbx_strand_id
1 'polypeptide(L)'
;PKPEYGTIELRVCDTPLTVDRAAALAAYLQALCRMLLQRDEAPPVEDDYLVYNYNRFQACRFGLDGVLVHPKNHASRLLRDDILATLGKLEPHAAALDSVTALEHLRHEVSAEGNHASFLRQHFGDAGSVQGVVDAAVTLFRRGRSR
;
A
#
# COMPACT_ATOMS: atom_id res chain seq x y z
N PRO A 1 5.89 1.59 16.56
CA PRO A 1 4.99 1.62 17.69
C PRO A 1 5.33 2.74 18.66
N LYS A 2 4.28 3.27 19.30
CA LYS A 2 4.36 4.25 20.38
C LYS A 2 3.66 3.66 21.60
N PRO A 3 4.36 2.78 22.36
CA PRO A 3 3.74 2.04 23.47
C PRO A 3 3.11 2.95 24.51
N GLU A 4 3.70 4.11 24.76
CA GLU A 4 3.23 5.12 25.71
C GLU A 4 1.84 5.68 25.34
N TYR A 5 1.45 5.60 24.08
CA TYR A 5 0.13 6.05 23.58
C TYR A 5 -0.74 4.89 23.11
N GLY A 6 -0.27 3.65 23.15
CA GLY A 6 -0.97 2.48 22.62
C GLY A 6 -1.25 2.58 21.11
N THR A 7 -0.37 3.25 20.35
CA THR A 7 -0.58 3.52 18.93
C THR A 7 0.53 2.95 18.04
N ILE A 8 0.19 2.76 16.76
CA ILE A 8 1.13 2.45 15.70
C ILE A 8 1.12 3.62 14.71
N GLU A 9 2.30 4.14 14.38
CA GLU A 9 2.48 5.17 13.38
C GLU A 9 3.08 4.56 12.11
N LEU A 10 2.46 4.82 10.97
CA LEU A 10 2.94 4.38 9.67
C LEU A 10 3.51 5.57 8.91
N ARG A 11 4.80 5.51 8.59
CA ARG A 11 5.53 6.62 7.95
C ARG A 11 6.00 6.30 6.52
N VAL A 12 5.61 5.15 5.96
CA VAL A 12 6.07 4.70 4.63
C VAL A 12 5.17 5.16 3.49
N CYS A 13 3.98 5.66 3.79
CA CYS A 13 3.02 6.08 2.78
C CYS A 13 3.28 7.50 2.32
N ASP A 14 3.30 7.71 1.00
CA ASP A 14 3.12 9.03 0.41
C ASP A 14 1.70 9.55 0.68
N THR A 15 1.51 10.85 0.52
CA THR A 15 0.18 11.47 0.65
C THR A 15 -0.77 10.90 -0.41
N PRO A 16 -1.86 10.22 -0.02
CA PRO A 16 -2.85 9.72 -0.98
C PRO A 16 -3.51 10.87 -1.74
N LEU A 17 -3.72 10.69 -3.05
CA LEU A 17 -4.33 11.73 -3.89
C LEU A 17 -5.85 11.85 -3.71
N THR A 18 -6.49 10.93 -3.01
CA THR A 18 -7.93 10.95 -2.71
C THR A 18 -8.20 10.55 -1.27
N VAL A 19 -9.31 11.05 -0.71
CA VAL A 19 -9.77 10.68 0.63
C VAL A 19 -10.14 9.20 0.69
N ASP A 20 -10.80 8.68 -0.34
CA ASP A 20 -11.20 7.27 -0.42
C ASP A 20 -9.98 6.34 -0.35
N ARG A 21 -8.89 6.68 -1.05
CA ARG A 21 -7.64 5.91 -0.97
C ARG A 21 -7.01 5.99 0.41
N ALA A 22 -7.02 7.15 1.06
CA ALA A 22 -6.51 7.30 2.42
C ALA A 22 -7.29 6.41 3.39
N ALA A 23 -8.62 6.40 3.28
CA ALA A 23 -9.50 5.55 4.08
C ALA A 23 -9.26 4.05 3.80
N ALA A 24 -9.12 3.67 2.53
CA ALA A 24 -8.85 2.28 2.15
C ALA A 24 -7.49 1.78 2.66
N LEU A 25 -6.44 2.61 2.62
CA LEU A 25 -5.14 2.29 3.20
C LEU A 25 -5.22 2.16 4.73
N ALA A 26 -5.97 3.03 5.41
CA ALA A 26 -6.17 2.93 6.86
C ALA A 26 -6.88 1.62 7.24
N ALA A 27 -7.93 1.25 6.50
CA ALA A 27 -8.65 -0.02 6.69
C ALA A 27 -7.76 -1.24 6.44
N TYR A 28 -6.95 -1.22 5.38
CA TYR A 28 -5.93 -2.25 5.10
C TYR A 28 -4.98 -2.42 6.28
N LEU A 29 -4.47 -1.31 6.82
CA LEU A 29 -3.53 -1.35 7.94
C LEU A 29 -4.16 -1.88 9.23
N GLN A 30 -5.42 -1.54 9.51
CA GLN A 30 -6.15 -2.10 10.65
C GLN A 30 -6.32 -3.62 10.49
N ALA A 31 -6.72 -4.10 9.31
CA ALA A 31 -6.86 -5.52 9.02
C ALA A 31 -5.51 -6.25 9.14
N LEU A 32 -4.43 -5.65 8.63
CA LEU A 32 -3.08 -6.19 8.73
C LEU A 32 -2.61 -6.28 10.20
N CYS A 33 -2.79 -5.23 10.98
CA CYS A 33 -2.47 -5.24 12.41
C CYS A 33 -3.25 -6.33 13.14
N ARG A 34 -4.57 -6.45 12.88
CA ARG A 34 -5.39 -7.51 13.47
C ARG A 34 -4.87 -8.90 13.10
N MET A 35 -4.52 -9.13 11.84
CA MET A 35 -3.92 -10.39 11.39
C MET A 35 -2.62 -10.69 12.13
N LEU A 36 -1.71 -9.72 12.21
CA LEU A 36 -0.40 -9.91 12.85
C LEU A 36 -0.52 -10.14 14.36
N LEU A 37 -1.45 -9.48 15.04
CA LEU A 37 -1.70 -9.69 16.48
C LEU A 37 -2.28 -11.09 16.79
N GLN A 38 -2.85 -11.76 15.80
CA GLN A 38 -3.41 -13.11 15.96
C GLN A 38 -2.46 -14.22 15.50
N ARG A 39 -1.31 -13.85 14.95
CA ARG A 39 -0.27 -14.81 14.53
C ARG A 39 0.68 -15.11 15.68
N ASP A 40 0.96 -16.38 15.86
CA ASP A 40 2.03 -16.89 16.72
C ASP A 40 3.25 -17.21 15.84
N GLU A 41 3.84 -16.18 15.24
CA GLU A 41 5.04 -16.32 14.40
C GLU A 41 6.27 -15.88 15.17
N ALA A 42 7.39 -16.59 14.96
CA ALA A 42 8.68 -16.20 15.49
C ALA A 42 9.07 -14.78 15.00
N PRO A 43 9.72 -13.97 15.83
CA PRO A 43 10.19 -12.66 15.41
C PRO A 43 11.16 -12.77 14.24
N PRO A 44 11.25 -11.73 13.38
CA PRO A 44 12.21 -11.68 12.29
C PRO A 44 13.65 -11.79 12.81
N VAL A 45 14.51 -12.43 12.04
CA VAL A 45 15.95 -12.55 12.30
C VAL A 45 16.74 -11.53 11.48
N GLU A 46 18.04 -11.39 11.78
CA GLU A 46 18.90 -10.39 11.12
C GLU A 46 18.96 -10.57 9.59
N ASP A 47 18.99 -11.81 9.11
CA ASP A 47 19.00 -12.12 7.67
C ASP A 47 17.71 -11.65 6.96
N ASP A 48 16.58 -11.65 7.65
CA ASP A 48 15.32 -11.13 7.12
C ASP A 48 15.41 -9.62 6.81
N TYR A 49 16.29 -8.89 7.50
CA TYR A 49 16.48 -7.46 7.28
C TYR A 49 17.15 -7.14 5.95
N LEU A 50 18.04 -7.99 5.46
CA LEU A 50 18.65 -7.84 4.13
C LEU A 50 17.60 -8.02 3.04
N VAL A 51 16.76 -9.06 3.16
CA VAL A 51 15.63 -9.29 2.23
C VAL A 51 14.64 -8.14 2.29
N TYR A 52 14.30 -7.64 3.48
CA TYR A 52 13.45 -6.46 3.65
C TYR A 52 14.00 -5.23 2.91
N ASN A 53 15.30 -4.94 3.04
CA ASN A 53 15.91 -3.80 2.36
C ASN A 53 15.88 -3.95 0.84
N TYR A 54 16.16 -5.14 0.33
CA TYR A 54 16.04 -5.45 -1.09
C TYR A 54 14.61 -5.25 -1.58
N ASN A 55 13.64 -5.82 -0.90
CA ASN A 55 12.22 -5.74 -1.26
C ASN A 55 11.73 -4.28 -1.20
N ARG A 56 12.15 -3.51 -0.19
CA ARG A 56 11.84 -2.08 -0.10
C ARG A 56 12.41 -1.31 -1.29
N PHE A 57 13.64 -1.58 -1.70
CA PHE A 57 14.23 -0.97 -2.90
C PHE A 57 13.42 -1.31 -4.15
N GLN A 58 13.04 -2.57 -4.33
CA GLN A 58 12.21 -3.02 -5.46
C GLN A 58 10.88 -2.25 -5.50
N ALA A 59 10.19 -2.17 -4.37
CA ALA A 59 8.93 -1.44 -4.26
C ALA A 59 9.09 0.05 -4.59
N CYS A 60 10.11 0.71 -4.03
CA CYS A 60 10.36 2.15 -4.28
C CYS A 60 10.75 2.44 -5.72
N ARG A 61 11.55 1.57 -6.35
CA ARG A 61 12.10 1.79 -7.71
C ARG A 61 11.14 1.40 -8.81
N PHE A 62 10.43 0.29 -8.64
CA PHE A 62 9.64 -0.35 -9.68
C PHE A 62 8.13 -0.37 -9.38
N GLY A 63 7.71 0.05 -8.18
CA GLY A 63 6.30 0.03 -7.77
C GLY A 63 5.72 -1.38 -7.83
N LEU A 64 4.52 -1.52 -8.38
CA LEU A 64 3.81 -2.81 -8.46
C LEU A 64 4.51 -3.86 -9.34
N ASP A 65 5.43 -3.44 -10.20
CA ASP A 65 6.22 -4.32 -11.08
C ASP A 65 7.54 -4.77 -10.42
N GLY A 66 7.80 -4.35 -9.18
CA GLY A 66 8.94 -4.79 -8.38
C GLY A 66 8.88 -6.29 -8.11
N VAL A 67 10.05 -6.93 -8.07
CA VAL A 67 10.17 -8.36 -7.77
C VAL A 67 10.61 -8.53 -6.33
N LEU A 68 9.72 -9.08 -5.50
CA LEU A 68 10.00 -9.40 -4.10
C LEU A 68 10.66 -10.78 -3.98
N VAL A 69 11.47 -10.94 -2.95
CA VAL A 69 12.05 -12.21 -2.53
C VAL A 69 11.47 -12.61 -1.18
N HIS A 70 11.04 -13.84 -1.04
CA HIS A 70 10.54 -14.36 0.23
C HIS A 70 11.69 -14.66 1.19
N PRO A 71 11.67 -14.20 2.46
CA PRO A 71 12.83 -14.30 3.36
C PRO A 71 13.25 -15.74 3.68
N LYS A 72 12.32 -16.68 3.77
CA LYS A 72 12.62 -18.05 4.19
C LYS A 72 13.04 -18.99 3.04
N ASN A 73 12.39 -18.90 1.89
CA ASN A 73 12.60 -19.84 0.78
C ASN A 73 13.19 -19.21 -0.49
N HIS A 74 13.46 -17.90 -0.45
CA HIS A 74 14.02 -17.10 -1.53
C HIS A 74 13.23 -17.15 -2.85
N ALA A 75 11.98 -17.61 -2.81
CA ALA A 75 11.10 -17.58 -3.97
C ALA A 75 10.81 -16.13 -4.40
N SER A 76 10.87 -15.88 -5.70
CA SER A 76 10.58 -14.56 -6.25
C SER A 76 9.10 -14.44 -6.64
N ARG A 77 8.53 -13.25 -6.44
CA ARG A 77 7.14 -12.91 -6.78
C ARG A 77 7.03 -11.43 -7.18
N LEU A 78 6.16 -11.11 -8.11
CA LEU A 78 5.81 -9.71 -8.37
C LEU A 78 5.14 -9.09 -7.14
N LEU A 79 5.46 -7.82 -6.84
CA LEU A 79 4.85 -7.09 -5.73
C LEU A 79 3.31 -7.02 -5.89
N ARG A 80 2.82 -6.82 -7.11
CA ARG A 80 1.38 -6.86 -7.44
C ARG A 80 0.73 -8.15 -6.94
N ASP A 81 1.30 -9.29 -7.27
CA ASP A 81 0.76 -10.61 -6.91
C ASP A 81 0.82 -10.84 -5.39
N ASP A 82 1.88 -10.34 -4.75
CA ASP A 82 2.03 -10.44 -3.30
C ASP A 82 0.99 -9.59 -2.55
N ILE A 83 0.73 -8.38 -3.03
CA ILE A 83 -0.34 -7.52 -2.50
C ILE A 83 -1.70 -8.18 -2.66
N LEU A 84 -2.02 -8.70 -3.86
CA LEU A 84 -3.30 -9.38 -4.11
C LEU A 84 -3.49 -10.60 -3.22
N ALA A 85 -2.44 -11.40 -3.04
CA ALA A 85 -2.47 -12.54 -2.12
C ALA A 85 -2.64 -12.11 -0.66
N THR A 86 -2.01 -11.00 -0.26
CA THR A 86 -2.14 -10.44 1.09
C THR A 86 -3.56 -9.91 1.33
N LEU A 87 -4.14 -9.19 0.36
CA LEU A 87 -5.54 -8.74 0.44
C LEU A 87 -6.51 -9.92 0.63
N GLY A 88 -6.27 -11.06 -0.05
CA GLY A 88 -7.05 -12.28 0.15
C GLY A 88 -6.95 -12.82 1.59
N LYS A 89 -5.75 -12.84 2.16
CA LYS A 89 -5.54 -13.27 3.56
C LYS A 89 -6.20 -12.32 4.56
N LEU A 90 -6.38 -11.07 4.22
CA LEU A 90 -6.95 -10.04 5.09
C LEU A 90 -8.49 -10.03 5.08
N GLU A 91 -9.16 -10.68 4.14
CA GLU A 91 -10.64 -10.69 4.04
C GLU A 91 -11.36 -11.02 5.36
N PRO A 92 -11.02 -12.11 6.11
CA PRO A 92 -11.69 -12.40 7.37
C PRO A 92 -11.43 -11.33 8.44
N HIS A 93 -10.28 -10.68 8.41
CA HIS A 93 -9.94 -9.61 9.34
C HIS A 93 -10.68 -8.32 9.00
N ALA A 94 -10.80 -8.01 7.72
CA ALA A 94 -11.58 -6.88 7.22
C ALA A 94 -13.09 -7.06 7.49
N ALA A 95 -13.62 -8.28 7.32
CA ALA A 95 -15.00 -8.60 7.67
C ALA A 95 -15.28 -8.34 9.15
N ALA A 96 -14.36 -8.72 10.04
CA ALA A 96 -14.50 -8.47 11.48
C ALA A 96 -14.39 -6.97 11.86
N LEU A 97 -13.92 -6.12 10.95
CA LEU A 97 -13.76 -4.66 11.12
C LEU A 97 -14.75 -3.86 10.25
N ASP A 98 -15.70 -4.53 9.61
CA ASP A 98 -16.66 -3.93 8.66
C ASP A 98 -15.99 -3.08 7.57
N SER A 99 -14.88 -3.58 7.02
CA SER A 99 -14.03 -2.84 6.07
C SER A 99 -13.73 -3.59 4.76
N VAL A 100 -14.53 -4.60 4.41
CA VAL A 100 -14.35 -5.42 3.21
C VAL A 100 -14.32 -4.57 1.94
N THR A 101 -15.25 -3.63 1.79
CA THR A 101 -15.34 -2.73 0.63
C THR A 101 -14.06 -1.92 0.41
N ALA A 102 -13.38 -1.53 1.49
CA ALA A 102 -12.10 -0.83 1.39
C ALA A 102 -11.00 -1.73 0.78
N LEU A 103 -10.97 -3.02 1.14
CA LEU A 103 -10.04 -3.98 0.55
C LEU A 103 -10.36 -4.28 -0.92
N GLU A 104 -11.64 -4.35 -1.28
CA GLU A 104 -12.08 -4.50 -2.67
C GLU A 104 -11.65 -3.31 -3.52
N HIS A 105 -11.76 -2.09 -2.99
CA HIS A 105 -11.26 -0.89 -3.66
C HIS A 105 -9.75 -0.98 -3.94
N LEU A 106 -8.94 -1.36 -2.95
CA LEU A 106 -7.50 -1.56 -3.14
C LEU A 106 -7.18 -2.70 -4.12
N ARG A 107 -7.94 -3.80 -4.08
CA ARG A 107 -7.80 -4.90 -5.03
C ARG A 107 -8.03 -4.43 -6.47
N HIS A 108 -9.08 -3.66 -6.69
CA HIS A 108 -9.38 -3.07 -8.00
C HIS A 108 -8.23 -2.16 -8.47
N GLU A 109 -7.74 -1.26 -7.61
CA GLU A 109 -6.62 -0.37 -7.95
C GLU A 109 -5.32 -1.11 -8.28
N VAL A 110 -4.99 -2.16 -7.51
CA VAL A 110 -3.78 -2.97 -7.75
C VAL A 110 -3.88 -3.76 -9.05
N SER A 111 -5.11 -4.20 -9.42
CA SER A 111 -5.36 -4.95 -10.67
C SER A 111 -5.45 -4.07 -11.90
N ALA A 112 -5.71 -2.77 -11.73
CA ALA A 112 -5.84 -1.83 -12.85
C ALA A 112 -4.48 -1.51 -13.50
N GLU A 113 -4.54 -1.07 -14.76
CA GLU A 113 -3.38 -0.47 -15.42
C GLU A 113 -3.19 0.97 -14.93
N GLY A 114 -1.98 1.24 -14.42
CA GLY A 114 -1.64 2.54 -13.85
C GLY A 114 -2.02 2.68 -12.36
N ASN A 115 -1.38 3.64 -11.74
CA ASN A 115 -1.57 3.99 -10.33
C ASN A 115 -1.36 5.50 -10.14
N HIS A 116 -1.49 5.99 -8.91
CA HIS A 116 -1.29 7.43 -8.61
C HIS A 116 0.09 7.94 -9.03
N ALA A 117 1.15 7.12 -8.94
CA ALA A 117 2.49 7.53 -9.41
C ALA A 117 2.55 7.64 -10.93
N SER A 118 1.88 6.74 -11.67
CA SER A 118 1.74 6.83 -13.14
C SER A 118 0.96 8.08 -13.54
N PHE A 119 -0.15 8.36 -12.85
CA PHE A 119 -0.95 9.56 -13.03
C PHE A 119 -0.12 10.84 -12.87
N LEU A 120 0.67 10.95 -11.80
CA LEU A 120 1.52 12.12 -11.56
C LEU A 120 2.61 12.27 -12.63
N ARG A 121 3.25 11.17 -13.05
CA ARG A 121 4.28 11.18 -14.10
C ARG A 121 3.70 11.57 -15.46
N GLN A 122 2.52 11.08 -15.82
CA GLN A 122 1.83 11.45 -17.04
C GLN A 122 1.53 12.95 -17.05
N HIS A 123 0.94 13.48 -15.98
CA HIS A 123 0.63 14.91 -15.89
C HIS A 123 1.88 15.80 -15.90
N PHE A 124 3.01 15.31 -15.37
CA PHE A 124 4.28 16.02 -15.52
C PHE A 124 4.74 16.05 -16.99
N GLY A 125 4.62 14.93 -17.70
CA GLY A 125 4.92 14.87 -19.13
C GLY A 125 4.06 15.83 -19.97
N ASP A 126 2.77 15.87 -19.68
CA ASP A 126 1.80 16.69 -20.41
C ASP A 126 1.93 18.18 -20.10
N ALA A 127 2.09 18.53 -18.82
CA ALA A 127 2.14 19.92 -18.37
C ALA A 127 3.55 20.55 -18.42
N GLY A 128 4.61 19.73 -18.44
CA GLY A 128 6.01 20.17 -18.43
C GLY A 128 6.43 20.94 -17.17
N SER A 129 5.61 20.90 -16.10
CA SER A 129 5.86 21.67 -14.89
C SER A 129 5.35 20.97 -13.63
N VAL A 130 6.06 21.20 -12.50
CA VAL A 130 5.63 20.72 -11.18
C VAL A 130 4.30 21.35 -10.76
N GLN A 131 4.06 22.63 -11.11
CA GLN A 131 2.80 23.31 -10.82
C GLN A 131 1.61 22.60 -11.46
N GLY A 132 1.73 22.18 -12.73
CA GLY A 132 0.68 21.41 -13.41
C GLY A 132 0.36 20.09 -12.73
N VAL A 133 1.38 19.40 -12.18
CA VAL A 133 1.18 18.17 -11.39
C VAL A 133 0.41 18.47 -10.10
N VAL A 134 0.76 19.55 -9.38
CA VAL A 134 0.06 19.98 -8.17
C VAL A 134 -1.40 20.30 -8.46
N ASP A 135 -1.67 21.04 -9.52
CA ASP A 135 -3.05 21.44 -9.91
C ASP A 135 -3.90 20.20 -10.26
N ALA A 136 -3.31 19.21 -10.96
CA ALA A 136 -3.95 17.94 -11.27
C ALA A 136 -4.26 17.13 -9.97
N ALA A 137 -3.30 17.05 -9.06
CA ALA A 137 -3.47 16.37 -7.78
C ALA A 137 -4.57 17.03 -6.92
N VAL A 138 -4.59 18.38 -6.84
CA VAL A 138 -5.64 19.15 -6.14
C VAL A 138 -7.01 18.89 -6.77
N THR A 139 -7.08 18.86 -8.09
CA THR A 139 -8.32 18.59 -8.82
C THR A 139 -8.85 17.20 -8.51
N LEU A 140 -7.98 16.19 -8.52
CA LEU A 140 -8.34 14.81 -8.18
C LEU A 140 -8.82 14.69 -6.73
N PHE A 141 -8.11 15.32 -5.79
CA PHE A 141 -8.49 15.35 -4.38
C PHE A 141 -9.87 15.98 -4.14
N ARG A 142 -10.18 17.07 -4.84
CA ARG A 142 -11.48 17.76 -4.72
C ARG A 142 -12.63 16.93 -5.28
N ARG A 143 -12.42 16.19 -6.38
CA ARG A 143 -13.46 15.31 -6.97
C ARG A 143 -13.87 14.19 -6.04
N GLY A 144 -12.96 13.61 -5.26
CA GLY A 144 -13.27 12.59 -4.26
C GLY A 144 -14.08 13.09 -3.04
N ARG A 145 -14.28 14.41 -2.90
CA ARG A 145 -15.11 15.01 -1.83
C ARG A 145 -16.57 15.30 -2.24
N SER A 146 -16.93 15.04 -3.49
CA SER A 146 -18.24 15.42 -4.08
C SER A 146 -19.27 14.29 -4.04
N ARG A 147 -19.14 13.31 -3.12
CA ARG A 147 -20.12 12.23 -2.91
C ARG A 147 -20.59 12.21 -1.47
#